data_438a91bc83d1aae40697950ab7282a19
#
_entry.id   438a91bc83d1aae40697950ab7282a19
#
_cell.length_a   1.000
_cell.length_b   1.000
_cell.length_c   1.000
_cell.angle_alpha   90.00
_cell.angle_beta   90.00
_cell.angle_gamma   90.00
#
_symmetry.space_group_name_H-M   'P 1'
#
loop_
_entity.id
_entity.type
_entity.pdbx_description
1 polymer ?
#
loop_
_entity_poly.entity_id
_entity_poly.type
_entity_poly.pdbx_seq_one_letter_code
_entity_poly.pdbx_strand_id
1 'polypeptide(L)'
;MKESVTGCTHCGVCTENCEFLKKYDLTIGDTEKLSKMAYHCFLCGKCSKVCPQGIDGREIVLQIRRHRVKEAGGRIPEKGYGMLLWEKEDYKFRRYTGTGKTALFFGCNFPSFYPETTRYLGKLLAEKADAFSVFDCCGKPIAELGLEEKETVILERLNKKLLEAGVREVVMVCPNCYAFLKDKLSVPVISIYEKLQELGLGN
;
A
#
# COMPACT_ATOMS: atom_id res chain seq x y z
N MET A 1 -22.32 -5.68 10.28
CA MET A 1 -22.04 -4.36 10.91
C MET A 1 -23.28 -3.48 10.77
N LYS A 2 -23.96 -3.20 11.89
CA LYS A 2 -25.09 -2.25 11.96
C LYS A 2 -24.68 -0.89 12.57
N GLU A 3 -23.39 -0.59 12.63
CA GLU A 3 -22.94 0.66 13.23
C GLU A 3 -22.96 1.77 12.19
N SER A 4 -23.83 2.75 12.43
CA SER A 4 -23.80 4.02 11.70
C SER A 4 -22.44 4.68 11.92
N VAL A 5 -21.83 5.19 10.87
CA VAL A 5 -20.59 5.96 10.99
C VAL A 5 -20.86 7.17 11.88
N THR A 6 -20.24 7.18 13.05
CA THR A 6 -20.41 8.27 14.03
C THR A 6 -20.07 9.61 13.38
N GLY A 7 -21.02 10.55 13.45
CA GLY A 7 -20.85 11.91 12.91
C GLY A 7 -21.16 12.06 11.41
N CYS A 8 -21.53 11.01 10.68
CA CYS A 8 -21.96 11.15 9.28
C CYS A 8 -23.36 11.80 9.21
N THR A 9 -23.45 12.92 8.51
CA THR A 9 -24.70 13.67 8.30
C THR A 9 -25.38 13.33 6.97
N HIS A 10 -24.87 12.39 6.21
CA HIS A 10 -25.35 12.02 4.86
C HIS A 10 -25.47 13.22 3.90
N CYS A 11 -24.57 14.22 4.03
CA CYS A 11 -24.62 15.47 3.25
C CYS A 11 -24.32 15.30 1.73
N GLY A 12 -23.91 14.12 1.27
CA GLY A 12 -23.67 13.82 -0.13
C GLY A 12 -22.34 14.32 -0.72
N VAL A 13 -21.55 15.13 -0.02
CA VAL A 13 -20.28 15.67 -0.56
C VAL A 13 -19.32 14.56 -1.01
N CYS A 14 -19.21 13.46 -0.26
CA CYS A 14 -18.39 12.32 -0.67
C CYS A 14 -18.92 11.62 -1.94
N THR A 15 -20.25 11.58 -2.11
CA THR A 15 -20.92 11.00 -3.29
C THR A 15 -20.63 11.82 -4.54
N GLU A 16 -20.76 13.13 -4.48
CA GLU A 16 -20.48 14.05 -5.60
C GLU A 16 -19.04 13.97 -6.07
N ASN A 17 -18.10 13.65 -5.16
CA ASN A 17 -16.67 13.60 -5.44
C ASN A 17 -16.12 12.20 -5.72
N CYS A 18 -16.95 11.16 -5.78
CA CYS A 18 -16.52 9.77 -5.97
C CYS A 18 -17.44 9.03 -6.94
N GLU A 19 -16.92 8.69 -8.12
CA GLU A 19 -17.69 7.96 -9.16
C GLU A 19 -18.23 6.61 -8.67
N PHE A 20 -17.53 5.94 -7.74
CA PHE A 20 -18.03 4.71 -7.12
C PHE A 20 -19.26 4.98 -6.26
N LEU A 21 -19.21 5.95 -5.34
CA LEU A 21 -20.34 6.29 -4.48
C LEU A 21 -21.52 6.82 -5.30
N LYS A 22 -21.25 7.67 -6.30
CA LYS A 22 -22.25 8.21 -7.21
C LYS A 22 -22.95 7.12 -8.01
N LYS A 23 -22.19 6.15 -8.56
CA LYS A 23 -22.74 5.04 -9.33
C LYS A 23 -23.78 4.22 -8.55
N TYR A 24 -23.58 4.07 -7.25
CA TYR A 24 -24.43 3.25 -6.39
C TYR A 24 -25.38 4.08 -5.50
N ASP A 25 -25.39 5.40 -5.68
CA ASP A 25 -26.17 6.36 -4.87
C ASP A 25 -25.94 6.15 -3.36
N LEU A 26 -24.66 6.20 -2.94
CA LEU A 26 -24.22 5.92 -1.58
C LEU A 26 -23.41 7.06 -1.02
N THR A 27 -23.49 7.24 0.30
CA THR A 27 -22.52 8.00 1.08
C THR A 27 -21.59 7.04 1.83
N ILE A 28 -20.49 7.54 2.41
CA ILE A 28 -19.61 6.73 3.28
C ILE A 28 -20.31 6.29 4.59
N GLY A 29 -21.45 6.89 4.93
CA GLY A 29 -22.29 6.50 6.07
C GLY A 29 -23.18 5.29 5.82
N ASP A 30 -23.40 4.89 4.56
CA ASP A 30 -24.27 3.78 4.18
C ASP A 30 -23.58 2.42 4.31
N THR A 31 -23.01 2.10 5.48
CA THR A 31 -22.11 0.97 5.73
C THR A 31 -22.70 -0.39 5.34
N GLU A 32 -24.00 -0.61 5.53
CA GLU A 32 -24.65 -1.87 5.16
C GLU A 32 -24.64 -2.10 3.63
N LYS A 33 -24.95 -1.05 2.86
CA LYS A 33 -24.91 -1.13 1.39
C LYS A 33 -23.46 -1.16 0.90
N LEU A 34 -22.58 -0.34 1.49
CA LEU A 34 -21.14 -0.33 1.19
C LEU A 34 -20.51 -1.69 1.43
N SER A 35 -20.95 -2.45 2.43
CA SER A 35 -20.43 -3.79 2.70
C SER A 35 -20.56 -4.70 1.48
N LYS A 36 -21.68 -4.63 0.77
CA LYS A 36 -21.92 -5.43 -0.44
C LYS A 36 -21.05 -5.00 -1.63
N MET A 37 -20.60 -3.75 -1.65
CA MET A 37 -19.86 -3.13 -2.75
C MET A 37 -18.41 -2.79 -2.40
N ALA A 38 -17.93 -3.18 -1.22
CA ALA A 38 -16.65 -2.72 -0.67
C ALA A 38 -15.45 -2.98 -1.61
N TYR A 39 -15.46 -4.09 -2.35
CA TYR A 39 -14.38 -4.45 -3.28
C TYR A 39 -14.42 -3.70 -4.62
N HIS A 40 -15.46 -2.90 -4.89
CA HIS A 40 -15.51 -1.99 -6.03
C HIS A 40 -14.80 -0.65 -5.74
N CYS A 41 -14.49 -0.35 -4.49
CA CYS A 41 -13.78 0.87 -4.09
C CYS A 41 -12.28 0.73 -4.35
N PHE A 42 -11.67 1.77 -4.93
CA PHE A 42 -10.22 1.83 -5.17
C PHE A 42 -9.38 2.25 -3.95
N LEU A 43 -10.01 2.54 -2.81
CA LEU A 43 -9.35 3.01 -1.60
C LEU A 43 -8.46 4.25 -1.82
N CYS A 44 -8.82 5.12 -2.75
CA CYS A 44 -8.04 6.31 -3.10
C CYS A 44 -8.08 7.43 -2.05
N GLY A 45 -9.01 7.38 -1.09
CA GLY A 45 -9.14 8.34 0.00
C GLY A 45 -9.74 9.71 -0.38
N LYS A 46 -10.25 9.88 -1.61
CA LYS A 46 -10.86 11.16 -2.01
C LYS A 46 -12.05 11.54 -1.11
N CYS A 47 -12.90 10.55 -0.77
CA CYS A 47 -14.03 10.75 0.14
C CYS A 47 -13.59 11.22 1.54
N SER A 48 -12.44 10.77 2.05
CA SER A 48 -11.87 11.23 3.32
C SER A 48 -11.45 12.71 3.25
N LYS A 49 -10.80 13.10 2.13
CA LYS A 49 -10.31 14.48 1.94
C LYS A 49 -11.40 15.52 1.81
N VAL A 50 -12.55 15.16 1.24
CA VAL A 50 -13.66 16.10 1.00
C VAL A 50 -14.71 16.08 2.11
N CYS A 51 -14.61 15.20 3.09
CA CYS A 51 -15.59 15.06 4.14
C CYS A 51 -15.56 16.29 5.09
N PRO A 52 -16.64 17.09 5.21
CA PRO A 52 -16.67 18.24 6.11
C PRO A 52 -16.66 17.83 7.58
N GLN A 53 -16.99 16.57 7.89
CA GLN A 53 -16.96 16.00 9.24
C GLN A 53 -15.61 15.33 9.58
N GLY A 54 -14.61 15.36 8.67
CA GLY A 54 -13.32 14.73 8.87
C GLY A 54 -13.34 13.20 8.91
N ILE A 55 -14.40 12.56 8.39
CA ILE A 55 -14.54 11.10 8.42
C ILE A 55 -13.60 10.47 7.41
N ASP A 56 -12.80 9.47 7.84
CA ASP A 56 -11.96 8.69 6.93
C ASP A 56 -12.77 7.59 6.24
N GLY A 57 -13.36 7.93 5.08
CA GLY A 57 -14.14 6.99 4.29
C GLY A 57 -13.29 5.86 3.68
N ARG A 58 -11.98 6.07 3.47
CA ARG A 58 -11.06 5.01 3.02
C ARG A 58 -10.91 3.95 4.11
N GLU A 59 -10.70 4.37 5.35
CA GLU A 59 -10.57 3.44 6.47
C GLU A 59 -11.88 2.69 6.73
N ILE A 60 -13.04 3.35 6.63
CA ILE A 60 -14.34 2.68 6.73
C ILE A 60 -14.44 1.51 5.74
N VAL A 61 -14.13 1.74 4.46
CA VAL A 61 -14.22 0.66 3.45
C VAL A 61 -13.19 -0.43 3.73
N LEU A 62 -12.00 -0.09 4.21
CA LEU A 62 -10.98 -1.06 4.57
C LEU A 62 -11.43 -1.93 5.76
N GLN A 63 -12.00 -1.34 6.80
CA GLN A 63 -12.57 -2.07 7.94
C GLN A 63 -13.71 -2.99 7.51
N ILE A 64 -14.56 -2.57 6.58
CA ILE A 64 -15.60 -3.42 5.99
C ILE A 64 -14.97 -4.64 5.31
N ARG A 65 -13.89 -4.46 4.52
CA ARG A 65 -13.19 -5.59 3.87
C ARG A 65 -12.59 -6.55 4.90
N ARG A 66 -11.94 -6.04 5.93
CA ARG A 66 -11.36 -6.84 7.04
C ARG A 66 -12.44 -7.66 7.74
N HIS A 67 -13.57 -7.03 8.05
CA HIS A 67 -14.70 -7.72 8.66
C HIS A 67 -15.25 -8.84 7.76
N ARG A 68 -15.47 -8.57 6.46
CA ARG A 68 -15.94 -9.57 5.49
C ARG A 68 -14.96 -10.75 5.32
N VAL A 69 -13.65 -10.46 5.31
CA VAL A 69 -12.61 -11.52 5.29
C VAL A 69 -12.70 -12.38 6.56
N LYS A 70 -12.86 -11.75 7.72
CA LYS A 70 -13.01 -12.47 8.99
C LYS A 70 -14.27 -13.37 8.99
N GLU A 71 -15.41 -12.87 8.55
CA GLU A 71 -16.66 -13.65 8.41
C GLU A 71 -16.52 -14.81 7.40
N ALA A 72 -15.66 -14.63 6.37
CA ALA A 72 -15.38 -15.67 5.37
C ALA A 72 -14.24 -16.62 5.77
N GLY A 73 -13.88 -16.69 7.07
CA GLY A 73 -12.85 -17.59 7.58
C GLY A 73 -11.44 -17.26 7.05
N GLY A 74 -11.10 -15.97 6.94
CA GLY A 74 -9.78 -15.50 6.48
C GLY A 74 -9.62 -15.48 4.96
N ARG A 75 -10.71 -15.63 4.21
CA ARG A 75 -10.70 -15.64 2.73
C ARG A 75 -11.38 -14.40 2.18
N ILE A 76 -10.96 -13.98 0.99
CA ILE A 76 -11.67 -12.92 0.27
C ILE A 76 -13.02 -13.49 -0.21
N PRO A 77 -14.16 -12.86 0.14
CA PRO A 77 -15.47 -13.35 -0.25
C PRO A 77 -15.81 -13.13 -1.73
N GLU A 78 -15.00 -12.30 -2.42
CA GLU A 78 -15.18 -11.97 -3.84
C GLU A 78 -14.27 -12.83 -4.74
N LYS A 79 -14.73 -13.06 -5.98
CA LYS A 79 -13.97 -13.79 -7.00
C LYS A 79 -13.00 -12.85 -7.75
N GLY A 80 -12.00 -13.44 -8.43
CA GLY A 80 -11.10 -12.71 -9.35
C GLY A 80 -9.74 -12.37 -8.76
N TYR A 81 -9.50 -12.57 -7.46
CA TYR A 81 -8.23 -12.20 -6.80
C TYR A 81 -7.17 -13.31 -6.77
N GLY A 82 -7.46 -14.50 -7.32
CA GLY A 82 -6.56 -15.66 -7.22
C GLY A 82 -5.14 -15.41 -7.72
N MET A 83 -4.99 -14.80 -8.90
CA MET A 83 -3.66 -14.48 -9.46
C MET A 83 -2.92 -13.43 -8.64
N LEU A 84 -3.62 -12.42 -8.14
CA LEU A 84 -3.03 -11.40 -7.28
C LEU A 84 -2.53 -12.03 -5.97
N LEU A 85 -3.31 -12.88 -5.34
CA LEU A 85 -2.92 -13.59 -4.13
C LEU A 85 -1.72 -14.49 -4.39
N TRP A 86 -1.78 -15.31 -5.45
CA TRP A 86 -0.67 -16.19 -5.82
C TRP A 86 0.64 -15.43 -6.01
N GLU A 87 0.60 -14.25 -6.65
CA GLU A 87 1.79 -13.44 -6.87
C GLU A 87 2.27 -12.69 -5.63
N LYS A 88 1.35 -12.06 -4.86
CA LYS A 88 1.70 -11.05 -3.87
C LYS A 88 1.79 -11.54 -2.43
N GLU A 89 1.15 -12.65 -2.06
CA GLU A 89 1.26 -13.21 -0.70
C GLU A 89 2.69 -13.65 -0.37
N ASP A 90 3.33 -14.32 -1.31
CA ASP A 90 4.75 -14.63 -1.26
C ASP A 90 5.38 -14.24 -2.59
N TYR A 91 5.75 -12.95 -2.70
CA TYR A 91 6.13 -12.35 -3.98
C TYR A 91 7.17 -13.19 -4.73
N LYS A 92 6.78 -13.72 -5.89
CA LYS A 92 7.54 -14.75 -6.65
C LYS A 92 8.83 -14.21 -7.28
N PHE A 93 8.89 -12.90 -7.54
CA PHE A 93 10.05 -12.24 -8.16
C PHE A 93 10.92 -11.51 -7.15
N ARG A 94 10.85 -11.91 -5.86
CA ARG A 94 11.64 -11.34 -4.79
C ARG A 94 13.13 -11.52 -5.01
N ARG A 95 13.88 -10.42 -4.94
CA ARG A 95 15.32 -10.43 -5.09
C ARG A 95 15.97 -9.30 -4.28
N TYR A 96 17.01 -9.66 -3.55
CA TYR A 96 17.93 -8.74 -2.87
C TYR A 96 19.28 -8.91 -3.53
N THR A 97 19.86 -7.81 -4.10
CA THR A 97 21.08 -7.91 -4.92
C THR A 97 22.37 -7.82 -4.12
N GLY A 98 22.29 -7.56 -2.83
CA GLY A 98 23.44 -7.41 -1.93
C GLY A 98 23.02 -7.24 -0.49
N THR A 99 23.95 -6.75 0.31
CA THR A 99 23.80 -6.36 1.70
C THR A 99 24.43 -4.99 1.90
N GLY A 100 24.05 -4.25 2.94
CA GLY A 100 24.62 -2.94 3.21
C GLY A 100 23.68 -2.05 4.00
N LYS A 101 24.12 -0.82 4.25
CA LYS A 101 23.38 0.12 5.09
C LYS A 101 22.17 0.74 4.40
N THR A 102 22.22 0.91 3.07
CA THR A 102 21.17 1.55 2.29
C THR A 102 20.55 0.56 1.32
N ALA A 103 19.24 0.31 1.44
CA ALA A 103 18.46 -0.52 0.53
C ALA A 103 17.63 0.35 -0.41
N LEU A 104 17.82 0.20 -1.72
CA LEU A 104 16.99 0.84 -2.74
C LEU A 104 15.81 -0.07 -3.08
N PHE A 105 14.64 0.23 -2.53
CA PHE A 105 13.44 -0.59 -2.64
C PHE A 105 12.58 -0.15 -3.85
N PHE A 106 12.62 -0.92 -4.91
CA PHE A 106 11.87 -0.65 -6.14
C PHE A 106 10.39 -1.03 -6.07
N GLY A 107 10.03 -1.95 -5.18
CA GLY A 107 8.71 -2.56 -5.17
C GLY A 107 8.55 -3.63 -6.26
N CYS A 108 7.30 -4.01 -6.51
CA CYS A 108 6.97 -5.08 -7.45
C CYS A 108 6.59 -4.58 -8.85
N ASN A 109 5.89 -3.44 -8.94
CA ASN A 109 5.36 -2.93 -10.22
C ASN A 109 6.33 -1.97 -10.92
N PHE A 110 7.09 -1.15 -10.19
CA PHE A 110 7.96 -0.15 -10.78
C PHE A 110 8.97 -0.76 -11.79
N PRO A 111 9.66 -1.87 -11.47
CA PRO A 111 10.57 -2.49 -12.43
C PRO A 111 9.90 -3.01 -13.72
N SER A 112 8.64 -3.41 -13.62
CA SER A 112 7.88 -3.93 -14.77
C SER A 112 7.48 -2.82 -15.74
N PHE A 113 7.11 -1.64 -15.22
CA PHE A 113 6.69 -0.52 -16.05
C PHE A 113 7.86 0.38 -16.49
N TYR A 114 8.92 0.47 -15.68
CA TYR A 114 10.06 1.37 -15.90
C TYR A 114 11.40 0.64 -15.76
N PRO A 115 11.69 -0.39 -16.61
CA PRO A 115 12.87 -1.22 -16.47
C PRO A 115 14.19 -0.45 -16.67
N GLU A 116 14.21 0.53 -17.59
CA GLU A 116 15.41 1.35 -17.84
C GLU A 116 15.70 2.30 -16.68
N THR A 117 14.66 2.99 -16.18
CA THR A 117 14.79 3.85 -15.00
C THR A 117 15.21 3.03 -13.78
N THR A 118 14.72 1.80 -13.63
CA THR A 118 15.13 0.89 -12.56
C THR A 118 16.63 0.59 -12.64
N ARG A 119 17.14 0.26 -13.83
CA ARG A 119 18.58 0.00 -14.04
C ARG A 119 19.43 1.25 -13.79
N TYR A 120 18.97 2.40 -14.28
CA TYR A 120 19.66 3.68 -14.10
C TYR A 120 19.77 4.04 -12.61
N LEU A 121 18.65 4.06 -11.89
CA LEU A 121 18.63 4.38 -10.46
C LEU A 121 19.44 3.36 -9.63
N GLY A 122 19.37 2.07 -9.98
CA GLY A 122 20.15 1.03 -9.32
C GLY A 122 21.66 1.27 -9.43
N LYS A 123 22.17 1.64 -10.60
CA LYS A 123 23.57 1.98 -10.82
C LYS A 123 23.95 3.28 -10.10
N LEU A 124 23.15 4.33 -10.30
CA LEU A 124 23.40 5.64 -9.70
C LEU A 124 23.51 5.58 -8.16
N LEU A 125 22.56 4.91 -7.51
CA LEU A 125 22.54 4.83 -6.04
C LEU A 125 23.57 3.83 -5.50
N ALA A 126 23.94 2.81 -6.26
CA ALA A 126 25.09 1.96 -5.90
C ALA A 126 26.40 2.77 -5.89
N GLU A 127 26.62 3.62 -6.89
CA GLU A 127 27.83 4.46 -6.99
C GLU A 127 27.86 5.62 -5.99
N LYS A 128 26.71 6.29 -5.77
CA LYS A 128 26.64 7.53 -4.99
C LYS A 128 26.30 7.35 -3.52
N ALA A 129 25.67 6.25 -3.15
CA ALA A 129 25.14 6.00 -1.80
C ALA A 129 25.42 4.58 -1.28
N ASP A 130 26.26 3.80 -1.96
CA ASP A 130 26.55 2.39 -1.63
C ASP A 130 25.26 1.58 -1.38
N ALA A 131 24.23 1.86 -2.20
CA ALA A 131 22.93 1.23 -2.06
C ALA A 131 22.83 -0.05 -2.89
N PHE A 132 22.26 -1.11 -2.31
CA PHE A 132 21.91 -2.31 -3.04
C PHE A 132 20.41 -2.34 -3.38
N SER A 133 20.07 -3.00 -4.49
CA SER A 133 18.70 -3.03 -4.99
C SER A 133 17.87 -4.12 -4.33
N VAL A 134 16.64 -3.76 -3.95
CA VAL A 134 15.63 -4.66 -3.39
C VAL A 134 14.38 -4.66 -4.27
N PHE A 135 14.02 -5.84 -4.73
CA PHE A 135 12.80 -6.13 -5.48
C PHE A 135 11.92 -7.00 -4.60
N ASP A 136 10.90 -6.42 -3.98
CA ASP A 136 9.93 -7.17 -3.16
C ASP A 136 8.57 -6.47 -3.19
N CYS A 137 7.51 -7.17 -2.77
CA CYS A 137 6.20 -6.57 -2.62
C CYS A 137 6.06 -5.94 -1.24
N CYS A 138 5.60 -4.69 -1.20
CA CYS A 138 5.35 -4.00 0.07
C CYS A 138 4.18 -4.57 0.89
N GLY A 139 3.33 -5.42 0.29
CA GLY A 139 2.15 -5.99 0.95
C GLY A 139 0.88 -5.13 0.83
N LYS A 140 0.96 -3.89 0.36
CA LYS A 140 -0.20 -3.00 0.21
C LYS A 140 -1.39 -3.66 -0.51
N PRO A 141 -1.23 -4.37 -1.65
CA PRO A 141 -2.35 -5.03 -2.32
C PRO A 141 -3.07 -6.07 -1.43
N ILE A 142 -2.33 -6.80 -0.60
CA ILE A 142 -2.86 -7.80 0.34
C ILE A 142 -3.59 -7.11 1.50
N ALA A 143 -2.98 -6.08 2.08
CA ALA A 143 -3.59 -5.27 3.14
C ALA A 143 -4.91 -4.62 2.69
N GLU A 144 -4.93 -4.04 1.50
CA GLU A 144 -6.12 -3.38 0.94
C GLU A 144 -7.26 -4.35 0.57
N LEU A 145 -6.99 -5.64 0.45
CA LEU A 145 -8.02 -6.68 0.36
C LEU A 145 -8.61 -7.07 1.71
N GLY A 146 -8.07 -6.56 2.82
CA GLY A 146 -8.53 -6.85 4.17
C GLY A 146 -7.90 -8.09 4.81
N LEU A 147 -6.81 -8.61 4.24
CA LEU A 147 -6.09 -9.80 4.71
C LEU A 147 -5.03 -9.42 5.76
N GLU A 148 -5.45 -9.02 6.95
CA GLU A 148 -4.57 -8.48 8.01
C GLU A 148 -3.49 -9.47 8.46
N GLU A 149 -3.83 -10.74 8.65
CA GLU A 149 -2.86 -11.77 9.05
C GLU A 149 -1.75 -11.92 7.99
N LYS A 150 -2.12 -11.92 6.71
CA LYS A 150 -1.15 -12.00 5.61
C LYS A 150 -0.33 -10.72 5.47
N GLU A 151 -0.92 -9.55 5.71
CA GLU A 151 -0.18 -8.28 5.81
C GLU A 151 0.90 -8.37 6.87
N THR A 152 0.56 -8.84 8.07
CA THR A 152 1.49 -9.00 9.19
C THR A 152 2.67 -9.90 8.82
N VAL A 153 2.40 -11.07 8.24
CA VAL A 153 3.45 -12.00 7.78
C VAL A 153 4.39 -11.35 6.75
N ILE A 154 3.84 -10.57 5.82
CA ILE A 154 4.65 -9.85 4.81
C ILE A 154 5.54 -8.80 5.47
N LEU A 155 5.02 -8.01 6.40
CA LEU A 155 5.76 -6.96 7.10
C LEU A 155 6.87 -7.53 7.99
N GLU A 156 6.60 -8.60 8.73
CA GLU A 156 7.59 -9.31 9.55
C GLU A 156 8.73 -9.85 8.67
N ARG A 157 8.39 -10.49 7.55
CA ARG A 157 9.36 -10.98 6.59
C ARG A 157 10.24 -9.87 6.02
N LEU A 158 9.65 -8.73 5.62
CA LEU A 158 10.37 -7.57 5.12
C LEU A 158 11.33 -7.02 6.17
N ASN A 159 10.84 -6.76 7.39
CA ASN A 159 11.65 -6.26 8.48
C ASN A 159 12.83 -7.21 8.78
N LYS A 160 12.56 -8.50 8.92
CA LYS A 160 13.59 -9.52 9.16
C LYS A 160 14.67 -9.50 8.08
N LYS A 161 14.28 -9.52 6.80
CA LYS A 161 15.22 -9.54 5.68
C LYS A 161 16.06 -8.27 5.57
N LEU A 162 15.48 -7.10 5.82
CA LEU A 162 16.21 -5.84 5.81
C LEU A 162 17.23 -5.78 6.96
N LEU A 163 16.84 -6.22 8.16
CA LEU A 163 17.75 -6.28 9.31
C LEU A 163 18.89 -7.30 9.10
N GLU A 164 18.59 -8.50 8.60
CA GLU A 164 19.58 -9.51 8.24
C GLU A 164 20.58 -9.03 7.19
N ALA A 165 20.13 -8.17 6.25
CA ALA A 165 20.99 -7.56 5.24
C ALA A 165 21.83 -6.37 5.77
N GLY A 166 21.68 -5.98 7.04
CA GLY A 166 22.40 -4.89 7.68
C GLY A 166 21.85 -3.50 7.34
N VAL A 167 20.62 -3.42 6.85
CA VAL A 167 20.00 -2.15 6.42
C VAL A 167 19.75 -1.22 7.59
N ARG A 168 20.09 0.05 7.41
CA ARG A 168 19.82 1.16 8.34
C ARG A 168 18.93 2.23 7.75
N GLU A 169 18.75 2.24 6.43
CA GLU A 169 17.88 3.15 5.69
C GLU A 169 17.29 2.44 4.47
N VAL A 170 16.02 2.67 4.21
CA VAL A 170 15.35 2.21 2.99
C VAL A 170 14.93 3.40 2.14
N VAL A 171 15.45 3.45 0.92
CA VAL A 171 15.07 4.44 -0.10
C VAL A 171 13.96 3.84 -0.97
N MET A 172 12.77 4.39 -0.91
CA MET A 172 11.60 3.91 -1.66
C MET A 172 11.47 4.58 -3.02
N VAL A 173 11.50 3.79 -4.08
CA VAL A 173 11.29 4.28 -5.46
C VAL A 173 9.81 4.39 -5.78
N CYS A 174 9.01 3.38 -5.41
CA CYS A 174 7.56 3.39 -5.65
C CYS A 174 6.83 4.22 -4.59
N PRO A 175 6.04 5.27 -4.98
CA PRO A 175 5.31 6.11 -4.02
C PRO A 175 4.25 5.35 -3.24
N ASN A 176 3.63 4.31 -3.81
CA ASN A 176 2.70 3.44 -3.10
C ASN A 176 3.38 2.64 -1.99
N CYS A 177 4.61 2.14 -2.25
CA CYS A 177 5.39 1.45 -1.24
C CYS A 177 5.81 2.42 -0.13
N TYR A 178 6.26 3.63 -0.48
CA TYR A 178 6.61 4.68 0.48
C TYR A 178 5.43 5.00 1.41
N ALA A 179 4.28 5.37 0.85
CA ALA A 179 3.10 5.74 1.62
C ALA A 179 2.60 4.59 2.53
N PHE A 180 2.81 3.34 2.13
CA PHE A 180 2.36 2.18 2.89
C PHE A 180 3.34 1.72 3.96
N LEU A 181 4.66 1.81 3.70
CA LEU A 181 5.69 1.22 4.56
C LEU A 181 6.40 2.22 5.47
N LYS A 182 6.30 3.54 5.24
CA LYS A 182 7.09 4.55 5.95
C LYS A 182 7.00 4.48 7.49
N ASP A 183 5.83 4.08 8.01
CA ASP A 183 5.57 3.98 9.44
C ASP A 183 5.45 2.52 9.92
N LYS A 184 5.80 1.53 9.07
CA LYS A 184 5.65 0.09 9.34
C LYS A 184 6.95 -0.69 9.33
N LEU A 185 8.02 -0.12 8.81
CA LEU A 185 9.34 -0.73 8.86
C LEU A 185 10.10 -0.33 10.12
N SER A 186 10.95 -1.24 10.60
CA SER A 186 11.79 -1.03 11.79
C SER A 186 13.00 -0.14 11.52
N VAL A 187 13.23 0.23 10.25
CA VAL A 187 14.32 1.11 9.82
C VAL A 187 13.74 2.35 9.16
N PRO A 188 14.43 3.49 9.20
CA PRO A 188 14.00 4.73 8.54
C PRO A 188 13.71 4.52 7.06
N VAL A 189 12.63 5.13 6.59
CA VAL A 189 12.19 5.09 5.19
C VAL A 189 12.14 6.49 4.64
N ILE A 190 12.85 6.72 3.55
CA ILE A 190 12.81 7.97 2.80
C ILE A 190 12.38 7.72 1.36
N SER A 191 11.89 8.75 0.69
CA SER A 191 11.57 8.65 -0.74
C SER A 191 12.84 8.77 -1.60
N ILE A 192 12.77 8.26 -2.83
CA ILE A 192 13.84 8.45 -3.81
C ILE A 192 14.12 9.94 -4.08
N TYR A 193 13.10 10.79 -4.02
CA TYR A 193 13.23 12.23 -4.24
C TYR A 193 14.05 12.89 -3.13
N GLU A 194 13.79 12.54 -1.86
CA GLU A 194 14.58 13.01 -0.71
C GLU A 194 16.03 12.56 -0.85
N LYS A 195 16.29 11.30 -1.19
CA LYS A 195 17.64 10.79 -1.39
C LYS A 195 18.37 11.49 -2.54
N LEU A 196 17.72 11.73 -3.68
CA LEU A 196 18.32 12.45 -4.80
C LEU A 196 18.68 13.89 -4.40
N GLN A 197 17.82 14.56 -3.62
CA GLN A 197 18.09 15.90 -3.10
C GLN A 197 19.30 15.90 -2.14
N GLU A 198 19.39 14.94 -1.20
CA GLU A 198 20.54 14.77 -0.30
C GLU A 198 21.85 14.60 -1.06
N LEU A 199 21.82 13.91 -2.20
CA LEU A 199 22.97 13.68 -3.07
C LEU A 199 23.30 14.84 -4.04
N GLY A 200 22.51 15.92 -4.00
CA GLY A 200 22.66 17.06 -4.92
C GLY A 200 22.26 16.74 -6.37
N LEU A 201 21.44 15.72 -6.57
CA LEU A 201 21.01 15.24 -7.90
C LEU A 201 19.56 15.63 -8.24
N GLY A 202 18.93 16.42 -7.41
CA GLY A 202 17.51 16.78 -7.48
C GLY A 202 17.22 18.17 -8.05
N ASN A 203 17.94 18.64 -9.07
CA ASN A 203 17.66 19.91 -9.75
C ASN A 203 16.69 19.73 -10.91
#